data_56eae480e6ebc8bbb4bbd8e6f9f2e61b
#
_entry.id   56eae480e6ebc8bbb4bbd8e6f9f2e61b
#
_cell.length_a   1.000
_cell.length_b   1.000
_cell.length_c   1.000
_cell.angle_alpha   90.00
_cell.angle_beta   90.00
_cell.angle_gamma   90.00
#
_symmetry.space_group_name_H-M   'P 1'
#
loop_
_entity.id
_entity.type
_entity.pdbx_description
1 polymer ?
#
loop_
_entity_poly.entity_id
_entity_poly.type
_entity_poly.pdbx_seq_one_letter_code
_entity_poly.pdbx_strand_id
1 'polypeptide(L)'
;MELFDNLALGFGVAFTFQNLLYAFIGCLLGTLIGVLPGVGPVATIAMLLPATYALPPVAALIMLAGIYYGAQYGGSTTAILVNLPGEASSVVTMIDGYQMARKGRAGPALAAAGLGSFFAGCVGTLILAAFAGPLTEVAFKFGPAEYFSLMVLGLIGAVVLASGSLVKAVGMIVLGLLLGLVGTDVNSGVARFSFDIPELTDGVGFIVIAMGVFGYGEIISNLSKPEEDREVFTAKVTGLMPTAQDFKRMVPAVLRGTALGSALGILPGGGALLAAFAAYTIEKKTKLDAGEVPFGQGNIRGVAAPESANNAASQTSFIPLLTLGIPPNAVMALMVGAMTIHNIQPGPQVMTSNPELFWGLIASMWIGNAMLIILNLPLIGIWIKLLSVPYRWLFPAIVLFCAIGVYSTNNNTFDIWMVAVFGVIGYGFIKLGMEPAPLLLGFILGPMMEENLRRAMLLSRGDWSVFVTRPLSAGLLAAALLLLIIVTLPSIKSKRQEAFVEE
;
A
#
# COMPACT_ATOMS: atom_id res chain seq x y z
N MET A 1 31.34 -2.31 -4.73
CA MET A 1 31.60 -0.88 -4.98
C MET A 1 30.35 -0.21 -5.53
N GLU A 2 29.72 -0.71 -6.58
CA GLU A 2 28.52 -0.09 -7.18
C GLU A 2 27.37 0.23 -6.20
N LEU A 3 27.05 -0.65 -5.25
CA LEU A 3 25.95 -0.40 -4.31
C LEU A 3 26.24 0.81 -3.41
N PHE A 4 27.47 0.95 -2.93
CA PHE A 4 27.84 2.08 -2.06
C PHE A 4 27.86 3.40 -2.84
N ASP A 5 28.33 3.38 -4.09
CA ASP A 5 28.32 4.56 -4.96
C ASP A 5 26.91 5.00 -5.29
N ASN A 6 26.04 4.05 -5.58
CA ASN A 6 24.61 4.28 -5.82
C ASN A 6 23.88 4.80 -4.57
N LEU A 7 24.16 4.24 -3.39
CA LEU A 7 23.62 4.77 -2.14
C LEU A 7 24.14 6.18 -1.84
N ALA A 8 25.41 6.47 -2.11
CA ALA A 8 25.96 7.81 -1.97
C ALA A 8 25.25 8.82 -2.89
N LEU A 9 24.99 8.45 -4.15
CA LEU A 9 24.16 9.21 -5.07
C LEU A 9 22.75 9.43 -4.46
N GLY A 10 22.10 8.36 -4.02
CA GLY A 10 20.77 8.41 -3.45
C GLY A 10 20.67 9.32 -2.23
N PHE A 11 21.62 9.22 -1.30
CA PHE A 11 21.66 10.13 -0.13
C PHE A 11 21.96 11.57 -0.56
N GLY A 12 22.84 11.80 -1.56
CA GLY A 12 23.09 13.14 -2.10
C GLY A 12 21.81 13.80 -2.61
N VAL A 13 20.97 13.04 -3.32
CA VAL A 13 19.65 13.49 -3.81
C VAL A 13 18.67 13.67 -2.65
N ALA A 14 18.55 12.69 -1.76
CA ALA A 14 17.57 12.72 -0.66
C ALA A 14 17.85 13.82 0.36
N PHE A 15 19.11 14.19 0.60
CA PHE A 15 19.50 15.26 1.53
C PHE A 15 19.39 16.67 0.93
N THR A 16 18.97 16.85 -0.32
CA THR A 16 18.64 18.20 -0.81
C THR A 16 17.49 18.80 0.01
N PHE A 17 17.54 20.09 0.26
CA PHE A 17 16.53 20.78 1.07
C PHE A 17 15.12 20.51 0.56
N GLN A 18 14.93 20.54 -0.75
CA GLN A 18 13.64 20.28 -1.37
C GLN A 18 13.12 18.87 -1.07
N ASN A 19 13.94 17.84 -1.27
CA ASN A 19 13.53 16.46 -1.03
C ASN A 19 13.32 16.16 0.46
N LEU A 20 14.13 16.75 1.36
CA LEU A 20 13.90 16.68 2.80
C LEU A 20 12.58 17.33 3.21
N LEU A 21 12.24 18.49 2.61
CA LEU A 21 10.98 19.17 2.89
C LEU A 21 9.78 18.31 2.45
N TYR A 22 9.82 17.74 1.25
CA TYR A 22 8.73 16.88 0.77
C TYR A 22 8.68 15.53 1.48
N ALA A 23 9.80 14.95 1.90
CA ALA A 23 9.83 13.80 2.79
C ALA A 23 9.14 14.12 4.12
N PHE A 24 9.46 15.26 4.72
CA PHE A 24 8.81 15.71 5.96
C PHE A 24 7.32 15.96 5.78
N ILE A 25 6.90 16.65 4.72
CA ILE A 25 5.48 16.89 4.41
C ILE A 25 4.76 15.56 4.21
N GLY A 26 5.35 14.61 3.47
CA GLY A 26 4.80 13.28 3.26
C GLY A 26 4.62 12.52 4.57
N CYS A 27 5.66 12.44 5.39
CA CYS A 27 5.62 11.78 6.70
C CYS A 27 4.59 12.42 7.65
N LEU A 28 4.51 13.76 7.66
CA LEU A 28 3.57 14.50 8.49
C LEU A 28 2.11 14.26 8.05
N LEU A 29 1.83 14.39 6.74
CA LEU A 29 0.51 14.13 6.18
C LEU A 29 0.11 12.66 6.34
N GLY A 30 1.04 11.74 6.12
CA GLY A 30 0.80 10.31 6.33
C GLY A 30 0.45 10.03 7.79
N THR A 31 1.22 10.52 8.74
CA THR A 31 0.93 10.36 10.17
C THR A 31 -0.42 10.98 10.54
N LEU A 32 -0.70 12.20 10.08
CA LEU A 32 -1.94 12.91 10.33
C LEU A 32 -3.15 12.10 9.88
N ILE A 33 -3.10 11.60 8.64
CA ILE A 33 -4.19 10.82 8.05
C ILE A 33 -4.30 9.43 8.70
N GLY A 34 -3.18 8.78 8.99
CA GLY A 34 -3.17 7.51 9.71
C GLY A 34 -3.79 7.61 11.11
N VAL A 35 -3.62 8.74 11.78
CA VAL A 35 -4.27 9.02 13.08
C VAL A 35 -5.77 9.25 12.92
N LEU A 36 -6.25 9.72 11.76
CA LEU A 36 -7.68 9.94 11.52
C LEU A 36 -8.34 8.61 11.08
N PRO A 37 -9.19 7.99 11.92
CA PRO A 37 -9.80 6.71 11.56
C PRO A 37 -10.68 6.84 10.32
N GLY A 38 -10.56 5.86 9.42
CA GLY A 38 -11.37 5.77 8.22
C GLY A 38 -10.84 6.54 7.00
N VAL A 39 -9.59 7.06 7.05
CA VAL A 39 -8.92 7.63 5.88
C VAL A 39 -7.57 6.94 5.72
N GLY A 40 -7.53 5.87 4.95
CA GLY A 40 -6.31 5.08 4.75
C GLY A 40 -5.28 5.75 3.81
N PRO A 41 -4.06 5.17 3.71
CA PRO A 41 -3.00 5.69 2.84
C PRO A 41 -3.39 5.70 1.36
N VAL A 42 -4.20 4.74 0.92
CA VAL A 42 -4.67 4.64 -0.48
C VAL A 42 -5.51 5.86 -0.83
N ALA A 43 -6.53 6.17 -0.02
CA ALA A 43 -7.39 7.33 -0.23
C ALA A 43 -6.57 8.64 -0.21
N THR A 44 -5.66 8.75 0.75
CA THR A 44 -4.81 9.95 0.90
C THR A 44 -3.90 10.18 -0.29
N ILE A 45 -3.19 9.13 -0.74
CA ILE A 45 -2.32 9.21 -1.90
C ILE A 45 -3.16 9.54 -3.15
N ALA A 46 -4.31 8.86 -3.33
CA ALA A 46 -5.21 9.15 -4.45
C ALA A 46 -5.65 10.62 -4.47
N MET A 47 -6.03 11.18 -3.32
CA MET A 47 -6.46 12.57 -3.19
C MET A 47 -5.34 13.58 -3.43
N LEU A 48 -4.10 13.26 -3.05
CA LEU A 48 -2.94 14.14 -3.20
C LEU A 48 -2.19 13.95 -4.52
N LEU A 49 -2.52 12.90 -5.28
CA LEU A 49 -1.86 12.58 -6.54
C LEU A 49 -1.85 13.76 -7.53
N PRO A 50 -2.95 14.50 -7.74
CA PRO A 50 -2.94 15.65 -8.63
C PRO A 50 -1.98 16.77 -8.17
N ALA A 51 -1.85 16.97 -6.86
CA ALA A 51 -0.94 17.99 -6.31
C ALA A 51 0.53 17.67 -6.62
N THR A 52 0.85 16.40 -6.84
CA THR A 52 2.23 15.97 -7.19
C THR A 52 2.64 16.37 -8.60
N TYR A 53 1.69 16.66 -9.49
CA TYR A 53 1.98 17.04 -10.88
C TYR A 53 2.88 18.28 -10.99
N ALA A 54 2.71 19.24 -10.08
CA ALA A 54 3.52 20.46 -10.04
C ALA A 54 4.90 20.28 -9.39
N LEU A 55 5.22 19.09 -8.89
CA LEU A 55 6.48 18.80 -8.17
C LEU A 55 7.51 18.15 -9.09
N PRO A 56 8.79 18.31 -8.80
CA PRO A 56 9.81 17.47 -9.44
C PRO A 56 9.55 15.98 -9.16
N PRO A 57 9.76 15.09 -10.14
CA PRO A 57 9.39 13.66 -10.00
C PRO A 57 9.93 12.97 -8.76
N VAL A 58 11.20 13.23 -8.43
CA VAL A 58 11.84 12.64 -7.23
C VAL A 58 11.13 13.10 -5.96
N ALA A 59 10.88 14.40 -5.83
CA ALA A 59 10.22 15.00 -4.68
C ALA A 59 8.77 14.49 -4.52
N ALA A 60 8.06 14.34 -5.64
CA ALA A 60 6.70 13.78 -5.68
C ALA A 60 6.66 12.35 -5.12
N LEU A 61 7.52 11.48 -5.63
CA LEU A 61 7.57 10.08 -5.18
C LEU A 61 8.04 9.95 -3.73
N ILE A 62 9.02 10.75 -3.29
CA ILE A 62 9.46 10.82 -1.91
C ILE A 62 8.30 11.23 -0.98
N MET A 63 7.52 12.24 -1.36
CA MET A 63 6.37 12.69 -0.59
C MET A 63 5.30 11.59 -0.49
N LEU A 64 4.93 10.97 -1.61
CA LEU A 64 3.92 9.91 -1.63
C LEU A 64 4.36 8.66 -0.84
N ALA A 65 5.63 8.27 -0.95
CA ALA A 65 6.20 7.21 -0.13
C ALA A 65 6.13 7.57 1.36
N GLY A 66 6.48 8.81 1.72
CA GLY A 66 6.34 9.33 3.08
C GLY A 66 4.92 9.25 3.62
N ILE A 67 3.91 9.51 2.79
CA ILE A 67 2.50 9.34 3.15
C ILE A 67 2.20 7.88 3.44
N TYR A 68 2.70 6.96 2.62
CA TYR A 68 2.42 5.54 2.78
C TYR A 68 2.92 4.99 4.13
N TYR A 69 4.20 5.09 4.39
CA TYR A 69 4.72 4.57 5.66
C TYR A 69 4.36 5.47 6.85
N GLY A 70 4.12 6.77 6.64
CA GLY A 70 3.59 7.66 7.67
C GLY A 70 2.21 7.25 8.17
N ALA A 71 1.32 6.80 7.26
CA ALA A 71 0.00 6.30 7.62
C ALA A 71 0.06 5.01 8.45
N GLN A 72 1.05 4.15 8.22
CA GLN A 72 1.28 2.96 9.05
C GLN A 72 1.55 3.35 10.51
N TYR A 73 2.46 4.31 10.73
CA TYR A 73 2.75 4.79 12.08
C TYR A 73 1.57 5.50 12.75
N GLY A 74 0.87 6.35 12.01
CA GLY A 74 -0.32 7.06 12.51
C GLY A 74 -1.45 6.10 12.86
N GLY A 75 -1.67 5.09 12.02
CA GLY A 75 -2.71 4.07 12.21
C GLY A 75 -2.55 3.26 13.48
N SER A 76 -1.32 2.93 13.85
CA SER A 76 -1.00 2.26 15.11
C SER A 76 -1.40 3.09 16.33
N THR A 77 -1.20 4.42 16.26
CA THR A 77 -1.57 5.33 17.34
C THR A 77 -3.07 5.26 17.64
N THR A 78 -3.88 5.30 16.60
CA THR A 78 -5.35 5.25 16.71
C THR A 78 -5.81 3.87 17.16
N ALA A 79 -5.24 2.81 16.61
CA ALA A 79 -5.53 1.43 17.01
C ALA A 79 -5.30 1.20 18.50
N ILE A 80 -4.18 1.70 19.03
CA ILE A 80 -3.79 1.54 20.44
C ILE A 80 -4.63 2.40 21.37
N LEU A 81 -4.93 3.66 20.99
CA LEU A 81 -5.56 4.62 21.91
C LEU A 81 -7.07 4.66 21.85
N VAL A 82 -7.68 4.35 20.71
CA VAL A 82 -9.12 4.57 20.47
C VAL A 82 -9.86 3.27 20.13
N ASN A 83 -9.17 2.15 19.98
CA ASN A 83 -9.74 0.89 19.51
C ASN A 83 -10.42 0.99 18.13
N LEU A 84 -9.89 1.85 17.29
CA LEU A 84 -10.31 2.00 15.90
C LEU A 84 -9.07 1.92 15.01
N PRO A 85 -9.08 1.11 13.95
CA PRO A 85 -7.94 1.06 13.06
C PRO A 85 -7.81 2.38 12.30
N GLY A 86 -6.65 3.01 12.34
CA GLY A 86 -6.37 4.18 11.51
C GLY A 86 -6.17 3.80 10.04
N GLU A 87 -5.67 2.57 9.81
CA GLU A 87 -5.56 1.95 8.50
C GLU A 87 -5.72 0.43 8.63
N ALA A 88 -5.94 -0.26 7.49
CA ALA A 88 -6.35 -1.67 7.52
C ALA A 88 -5.35 -2.60 8.24
N SER A 89 -4.05 -2.39 8.12
CA SER A 89 -3.06 -3.27 8.74
C SER A 89 -2.95 -3.11 10.24
N SER A 90 -3.43 -1.98 10.80
CA SER A 90 -3.41 -1.71 12.24
C SER A 90 -4.55 -2.39 13.02
N VAL A 91 -5.52 -3.02 12.34
CA VAL A 91 -6.61 -3.79 12.96
C VAL A 91 -6.05 -4.83 13.95
N VAL A 92 -5.00 -5.52 13.57
CA VAL A 92 -4.41 -6.57 14.42
C VAL A 92 -3.70 -5.98 15.64
N THR A 93 -3.08 -4.84 15.48
CA THR A 93 -2.41 -4.11 16.58
C THR A 93 -3.39 -3.67 17.65
N MET A 94 -4.62 -3.38 17.27
CA MET A 94 -5.71 -3.02 18.16
C MET A 94 -6.00 -4.10 19.22
N ILE A 95 -5.90 -5.37 18.86
CA ILE A 95 -6.27 -6.52 19.70
C ILE A 95 -5.52 -6.47 21.04
N ASP A 96 -4.21 -6.32 21.00
CA ASP A 96 -3.40 -6.25 22.23
C ASP A 96 -3.04 -4.81 22.62
N GLY A 97 -2.84 -3.92 21.66
CA GLY A 97 -2.44 -2.54 21.90
C GLY A 97 -3.44 -1.75 22.71
N TYR A 98 -4.72 -1.85 22.38
CA TYR A 98 -5.79 -1.20 23.14
C TYR A 98 -5.93 -1.78 24.55
N GLN A 99 -5.79 -3.08 24.73
CA GLN A 99 -5.82 -3.71 26.04
C GLN A 99 -4.63 -3.24 26.90
N MET A 100 -3.45 -3.03 26.30
CA MET A 100 -2.32 -2.40 27.00
C MET A 100 -2.65 -0.97 27.42
N ALA A 101 -3.26 -0.18 26.55
CA ALA A 101 -3.65 1.21 26.86
C ALA A 101 -4.65 1.27 28.01
N ARG A 102 -5.69 0.43 28.02
CA ARG A 102 -6.67 0.32 29.10
C ARG A 102 -6.05 -0.07 30.45
N LYS A 103 -4.94 -0.81 30.44
CA LYS A 103 -4.17 -1.19 31.63
C LYS A 103 -3.11 -0.15 32.04
N GLY A 104 -3.17 1.07 31.48
CA GLY A 104 -2.22 2.15 31.77
C GLY A 104 -0.86 1.99 31.09
N ARG A 105 -0.72 1.09 30.11
CA ARG A 105 0.51 0.79 29.37
C ARG A 105 0.48 1.31 27.93
N ALA A 106 -0.24 2.40 27.68
CA ALA A 106 -0.31 3.02 26.35
C ALA A 106 1.08 3.45 25.84
N GLY A 107 1.90 4.05 26.70
CA GLY A 107 3.27 4.46 26.35
C GLY A 107 4.14 3.32 25.84
N PRO A 108 4.31 2.21 26.60
CA PRO A 108 5.03 1.03 26.13
C PRO A 108 4.45 0.41 24.84
N ALA A 109 3.13 0.42 24.65
CA ALA A 109 2.51 -0.08 23.41
C ALA A 109 2.90 0.79 22.20
N LEU A 110 2.76 2.11 22.33
CA LEU A 110 3.15 3.07 21.27
C LEU A 110 4.65 3.00 20.96
N ALA A 111 5.49 2.86 21.98
CA ALA A 111 6.92 2.72 21.76
C ALA A 111 7.28 1.38 21.11
N ALA A 112 6.61 0.28 21.48
CA ALA A 112 6.81 -1.02 20.83
C ALA A 112 6.40 -0.97 19.35
N ALA A 113 5.28 -0.34 19.03
CA ALA A 113 4.85 -0.10 17.66
C ALA A 113 5.89 0.75 16.91
N GLY A 114 6.24 1.95 17.41
CA GLY A 114 7.13 2.87 16.72
C GLY A 114 8.55 2.33 16.55
N LEU A 115 9.15 1.75 17.61
CA LEU A 115 10.51 1.18 17.53
C LEU A 115 10.57 -0.06 16.65
N GLY A 116 9.55 -0.94 16.73
CA GLY A 116 9.43 -2.10 15.87
C GLY A 116 9.28 -1.71 14.40
N SER A 117 8.43 -0.73 14.11
CA SER A 117 8.22 -0.18 12.76
C SER A 117 9.48 0.48 12.21
N PHE A 118 10.21 1.25 13.03
CA PHE A 118 11.47 1.87 12.62
C PHE A 118 12.53 0.84 12.23
N PHE A 119 12.75 -0.15 13.10
CA PHE A 119 13.69 -1.23 12.81
C PHE A 119 13.30 -1.97 11.52
N ALA A 120 12.03 -2.35 11.40
CA ALA A 120 11.51 -3.12 10.28
C ALA A 120 11.54 -2.30 8.96
N GLY A 121 11.22 -1.02 9.02
CA GLY A 121 11.31 -0.10 7.89
C GLY A 121 12.75 0.05 7.40
N CYS A 122 13.71 0.22 8.32
CA CYS A 122 15.13 0.31 7.96
C CYS A 122 15.66 -0.99 7.33
N VAL A 123 15.29 -2.16 7.89
CA VAL A 123 15.68 -3.46 7.34
C VAL A 123 15.00 -3.73 6.00
N GLY A 124 13.71 -3.42 5.86
CA GLY A 124 12.98 -3.54 4.58
C GLY A 124 13.62 -2.68 3.48
N THR A 125 14.02 -1.46 3.80
CA THR A 125 14.74 -0.58 2.87
C THR A 125 16.13 -1.12 2.53
N LEU A 126 16.83 -1.73 3.49
CA LEU A 126 18.12 -2.39 3.24
C LEU A 126 17.95 -3.57 2.28
N ILE A 127 16.91 -4.38 2.47
CA ILE A 127 16.57 -5.49 1.56
C ILE A 127 16.26 -4.95 0.17
N LEU A 128 15.45 -3.89 0.06
CA LEU A 128 15.16 -3.23 -1.21
C LEU A 128 16.45 -2.79 -1.92
N ALA A 129 17.34 -2.07 -1.22
CA ALA A 129 18.59 -1.59 -1.79
C ALA A 129 19.53 -2.73 -2.22
N ALA A 130 19.63 -3.79 -1.42
CA ALA A 130 20.51 -4.93 -1.69
C ALA A 130 20.03 -5.79 -2.88
N PHE A 131 18.72 -5.96 -3.01
CA PHE A 131 18.14 -6.82 -4.05
C PHE A 131 17.75 -6.07 -5.32
N ALA A 132 17.72 -4.72 -5.32
CA ALA A 132 17.34 -3.91 -6.47
C ALA A 132 18.19 -4.23 -7.72
N GLY A 133 19.51 -4.22 -7.61
CA GLY A 133 20.43 -4.54 -8.72
C GLY A 133 20.22 -5.95 -9.26
N PRO A 134 20.41 -7.01 -8.45
CA PRO A 134 20.22 -8.39 -8.90
C PRO A 134 18.84 -8.67 -9.52
N LEU A 135 17.76 -8.10 -8.95
CA LEU A 135 16.43 -8.29 -9.50
C LEU A 135 16.21 -7.53 -10.80
N THR A 136 16.81 -6.35 -10.95
CA THR A 136 16.79 -5.61 -12.21
C THR A 136 17.51 -6.37 -13.32
N GLU A 137 18.63 -7.01 -13.04
CA GLU A 137 19.33 -7.87 -14.01
C GLU A 137 18.47 -9.07 -14.45
N VAL A 138 17.74 -9.67 -13.52
CA VAL A 138 16.76 -10.73 -13.84
C VAL A 138 15.61 -10.18 -14.67
N ALA A 139 15.11 -8.98 -14.34
CA ALA A 139 14.03 -8.33 -15.05
C ALA A 139 14.35 -8.00 -16.50
N PHE A 140 15.60 -7.68 -16.82
CA PHE A 140 16.06 -7.49 -18.21
C PHE A 140 16.01 -8.76 -19.07
N LYS A 141 15.89 -9.95 -18.46
CA LYS A 141 15.70 -11.22 -19.19
C LYS A 141 14.23 -11.46 -19.58
N PHE A 142 13.32 -10.63 -19.06
CA PHE A 142 11.90 -10.73 -19.35
C PHE A 142 11.62 -10.13 -20.74
N GLY A 143 10.99 -10.90 -21.60
CA GLY A 143 10.37 -10.44 -22.82
C GLY A 143 8.85 -10.29 -22.65
N PRO A 144 8.12 -9.96 -23.74
CA PRO A 144 6.66 -9.75 -23.68
C PRO A 144 5.88 -10.95 -23.11
N ALA A 145 6.30 -12.18 -23.40
CA ALA A 145 5.64 -13.38 -22.89
C ALA A 145 5.80 -13.52 -21.38
N GLU A 146 6.99 -13.22 -20.85
CA GLU A 146 7.28 -13.24 -19.42
C GLU A 146 6.52 -12.14 -18.69
N TYR A 147 6.48 -10.91 -19.23
CA TYR A 147 5.70 -9.81 -18.65
C TYR A 147 4.21 -10.13 -18.62
N PHE A 148 3.63 -10.68 -19.70
CA PHE A 148 2.25 -11.14 -19.70
C PHE A 148 1.99 -12.15 -18.59
N SER A 149 2.82 -13.19 -18.50
CA SER A 149 2.69 -14.25 -17.50
C SER A 149 2.85 -13.73 -16.06
N LEU A 150 3.73 -12.76 -15.86
CA LEU A 150 3.95 -12.11 -14.56
C LEU A 150 2.72 -11.25 -14.15
N MET A 151 2.09 -10.55 -15.10
CA MET A 151 0.86 -9.80 -14.85
C MET A 151 -0.31 -10.72 -14.52
N VAL A 152 -0.43 -11.87 -15.20
CA VAL A 152 -1.41 -12.91 -14.87
C VAL A 152 -1.18 -13.43 -13.44
N LEU A 153 0.07 -13.72 -13.08
CA LEU A 153 0.42 -14.12 -11.72
C LEU A 153 0.07 -13.02 -10.70
N GLY A 154 0.35 -11.75 -11.03
CA GLY A 154 0.03 -10.61 -10.18
C GLY A 154 -1.47 -10.45 -9.93
N LEU A 155 -2.30 -10.55 -10.99
CA LEU A 155 -3.75 -10.48 -10.87
C LEU A 155 -4.33 -11.66 -10.08
N ILE A 156 -3.83 -12.87 -10.33
CA ILE A 156 -4.23 -14.06 -9.56
C ILE A 156 -3.81 -13.92 -8.10
N GLY A 157 -2.58 -13.45 -7.83
CA GLY A 157 -2.12 -13.15 -6.49
C GLY A 157 -3.02 -12.14 -5.77
N ALA A 158 -3.43 -11.08 -6.45
CA ALA A 158 -4.36 -10.09 -5.91
C ALA A 158 -5.73 -10.69 -5.56
N VAL A 159 -6.26 -11.59 -6.40
CA VAL A 159 -7.51 -12.34 -6.10
C VAL A 159 -7.35 -13.23 -4.88
N VAL A 160 -6.24 -13.96 -4.82
CA VAL A 160 -5.97 -14.94 -3.75
C VAL A 160 -5.84 -14.28 -2.40
N LEU A 161 -5.23 -13.10 -2.36
CA LEU A 161 -4.90 -12.37 -1.13
C LEU A 161 -5.92 -11.27 -0.79
N ALA A 162 -6.89 -11.00 -1.67
CA ALA A 162 -7.98 -10.08 -1.40
C ALA A 162 -8.81 -10.55 -0.19
N SER A 163 -9.25 -9.62 0.63
CA SER A 163 -10.15 -9.89 1.74
C SER A 163 -11.56 -10.26 1.23
N GLY A 164 -12.28 -11.09 1.96
CA GLY A 164 -13.66 -11.46 1.63
C GLY A 164 -13.83 -12.51 0.52
N SER A 165 -14.84 -12.31 -0.34
CA SER A 165 -15.26 -13.30 -1.34
C SER A 165 -14.36 -13.31 -2.57
N LEU A 166 -13.84 -14.49 -2.91
CA LEU A 166 -13.03 -14.72 -4.12
C LEU A 166 -13.76 -14.30 -5.40
N VAL A 167 -15.06 -14.58 -5.49
CA VAL A 167 -15.89 -14.22 -6.64
C VAL A 167 -16.00 -12.71 -6.81
N LYS A 168 -16.15 -11.99 -5.69
CA LYS A 168 -16.17 -10.51 -5.70
C LYS A 168 -14.81 -9.95 -6.15
N ALA A 169 -13.71 -10.50 -5.66
CA ALA A 169 -12.37 -10.08 -6.06
C ALA A 169 -12.12 -10.29 -7.56
N VAL A 170 -12.51 -11.45 -8.11
CA VAL A 170 -12.46 -11.71 -9.56
C VAL A 170 -13.33 -10.71 -10.31
N GLY A 171 -14.56 -10.46 -9.85
CA GLY A 171 -15.46 -9.49 -10.47
C GLY A 171 -14.85 -8.08 -10.50
N MET A 172 -14.19 -7.67 -9.42
CA MET A 172 -13.51 -6.36 -9.33
C MET A 172 -12.31 -6.26 -10.29
N ILE A 173 -11.52 -7.33 -10.43
CA ILE A 173 -10.43 -7.37 -11.43
C ILE A 173 -11.00 -7.26 -12.84
N VAL A 174 -12.01 -8.06 -13.17
CA VAL A 174 -12.62 -8.01 -14.51
C VAL A 174 -13.18 -6.63 -14.81
N LEU A 175 -13.85 -6.00 -13.84
CA LEU A 175 -14.32 -4.63 -13.99
C LEU A 175 -13.16 -3.65 -14.21
N GLY A 176 -12.07 -3.80 -13.46
CA GLY A 176 -10.85 -3.01 -13.66
C GLY A 176 -10.25 -3.19 -15.04
N LEU A 177 -10.12 -4.44 -15.51
CA LEU A 177 -9.65 -4.75 -16.85
C LEU A 177 -10.54 -4.07 -17.93
N LEU A 178 -11.86 -4.13 -17.78
CA LEU A 178 -12.81 -3.49 -18.71
C LEU A 178 -12.69 -1.98 -18.71
N LEU A 179 -12.55 -1.35 -17.54
CA LEU A 179 -12.31 0.09 -17.43
C LEU A 179 -10.98 0.50 -18.08
N GLY A 180 -9.93 -0.33 -17.96
CA GLY A 180 -8.65 -0.10 -18.62
C GLY A 180 -8.69 -0.22 -20.15
N LEU A 181 -9.74 -0.82 -20.71
CA LEU A 181 -9.95 -0.92 -22.16
C LEU A 181 -10.73 0.26 -22.74
N VAL A 182 -11.29 1.15 -21.92
CA VAL A 182 -11.97 2.36 -22.39
C VAL A 182 -10.97 3.30 -23.04
N GLY A 183 -11.32 3.84 -24.21
CA GLY A 183 -10.47 4.77 -24.95
C GLY A 183 -10.00 4.24 -26.29
N THR A 184 -9.07 4.96 -26.91
CA THR A 184 -8.57 4.59 -28.24
C THR A 184 -7.55 3.45 -28.14
N ASP A 185 -7.79 2.38 -28.88
CA ASP A 185 -6.82 1.30 -29.02
C ASP A 185 -5.57 1.79 -29.76
N VAL A 186 -4.43 1.76 -29.10
CA VAL A 186 -3.14 2.26 -29.62
C VAL A 186 -2.72 1.53 -30.91
N ASN A 187 -3.13 0.29 -31.12
CA ASN A 187 -2.71 -0.50 -32.28
C ASN A 187 -3.64 -0.31 -33.50
N SER A 188 -4.95 -0.19 -33.29
CA SER A 188 -5.93 -0.07 -34.38
C SER A 188 -6.42 1.37 -34.60
N GLY A 189 -6.19 2.28 -33.63
CA GLY A 189 -6.74 3.63 -33.66
C GLY A 189 -8.26 3.70 -33.46
N VAL A 190 -8.92 2.59 -33.13
CA VAL A 190 -10.37 2.53 -32.93
C VAL A 190 -10.72 2.84 -31.49
N ALA A 191 -11.67 3.77 -31.27
CA ALA A 191 -12.18 4.04 -29.93
C ALA A 191 -13.02 2.86 -29.42
N ARG A 192 -12.75 2.43 -28.18
CA ARG A 192 -13.45 1.34 -27.50
C ARG A 192 -14.21 1.89 -26.30
N PHE A 193 -15.47 1.51 -26.15
CA PHE A 193 -16.33 1.88 -25.01
C PHE A 193 -16.40 3.39 -24.74
N SER A 194 -16.20 4.22 -25.77
CA SER A 194 -16.29 5.68 -25.66
C SER A 194 -17.73 6.21 -25.71
N PHE A 195 -18.68 5.40 -26.19
CA PHE A 195 -20.11 5.76 -26.30
C PHE A 195 -20.36 7.11 -27.00
N ASP A 196 -19.50 7.46 -27.97
CA ASP A 196 -19.49 8.74 -28.68
C ASP A 196 -19.29 9.99 -27.76
N ILE A 197 -18.75 9.77 -26.56
CA ILE A 197 -18.34 10.83 -25.64
C ILE A 197 -16.87 11.19 -25.94
N PRO A 198 -16.59 12.41 -26.43
CA PRO A 198 -15.22 12.77 -26.83
C PRO A 198 -14.19 12.62 -25.69
N GLU A 199 -14.58 12.94 -24.45
CA GLU A 199 -13.72 12.88 -23.27
C GLU A 199 -13.31 11.45 -22.91
N LEU A 200 -14.09 10.43 -23.35
CA LEU A 200 -13.77 9.03 -23.14
C LEU A 200 -12.89 8.44 -24.25
N THR A 201 -12.59 9.17 -25.31
CA THR A 201 -11.69 8.69 -26.38
C THR A 201 -10.25 8.54 -25.90
N ASP A 202 -9.85 9.35 -24.92
CA ASP A 202 -8.54 9.26 -24.25
C ASP A 202 -8.55 8.28 -23.05
N GLY A 203 -9.68 7.61 -22.82
CA GLY A 203 -9.89 6.70 -21.70
C GLY A 203 -10.33 7.40 -20.43
N VAL A 204 -10.58 6.59 -19.40
CA VAL A 204 -10.87 7.12 -18.05
C VAL A 204 -9.55 7.39 -17.34
N GLY A 205 -9.36 8.61 -16.84
CA GLY A 205 -8.15 8.98 -16.13
C GLY A 205 -7.94 8.13 -14.87
N PHE A 206 -6.72 7.60 -14.68
CA PHE A 206 -6.36 6.84 -13.48
C PHE A 206 -6.69 7.59 -12.17
N ILE A 207 -6.37 8.88 -12.12
CA ILE A 207 -6.63 9.75 -10.97
C ILE A 207 -8.13 9.80 -10.67
N VAL A 208 -8.97 9.87 -11.69
CA VAL A 208 -10.43 9.97 -11.57
C VAL A 208 -11.01 8.74 -10.88
N ILE A 209 -10.59 7.53 -11.32
CA ILE A 209 -11.02 6.27 -10.71
C ILE A 209 -10.49 6.18 -9.27
N ALA A 210 -9.20 6.44 -9.08
CA ALA A 210 -8.56 6.32 -7.78
C ALA A 210 -9.19 7.27 -6.74
N MET A 211 -9.32 8.55 -7.08
CA MET A 211 -9.93 9.53 -6.18
C MET A 211 -11.43 9.28 -5.96
N GLY A 212 -12.16 8.89 -7.00
CA GLY A 212 -13.57 8.56 -6.87
C GLY A 212 -13.78 7.37 -5.94
N VAL A 213 -13.22 6.23 -6.32
CA VAL A 213 -13.49 4.96 -5.63
C VAL A 213 -12.92 4.95 -4.19
N PHE A 214 -11.65 5.37 -4.02
CA PHE A 214 -11.00 5.34 -2.71
C PHE A 214 -11.20 6.63 -1.92
N GLY A 215 -11.11 7.81 -2.54
CA GLY A 215 -11.26 9.07 -1.85
C GLY A 215 -12.73 9.37 -1.51
N TYR A 216 -13.54 9.65 -2.52
CA TYR A 216 -14.96 10.02 -2.30
C TYR A 216 -15.79 8.86 -1.78
N GLY A 217 -15.56 7.61 -2.25
CA GLY A 217 -16.25 6.44 -1.75
C GLY A 217 -16.08 6.26 -0.25
N GLU A 218 -14.86 6.42 0.26
CA GLU A 218 -14.54 6.33 1.68
C GLU A 218 -15.13 7.51 2.49
N ILE A 219 -15.05 8.74 1.96
CA ILE A 219 -15.68 9.92 2.58
C ILE A 219 -17.19 9.69 2.76
N ILE A 220 -17.89 9.25 1.71
CA ILE A 220 -19.32 8.98 1.76
C ILE A 220 -19.62 7.85 2.77
N SER A 221 -18.81 6.80 2.79
CA SER A 221 -18.93 5.70 3.73
C SER A 221 -18.79 6.18 5.18
N ASN A 222 -17.79 6.99 5.46
CA ASN A 222 -17.56 7.52 6.81
C ASN A 222 -18.67 8.48 7.27
N LEU A 223 -19.22 9.29 6.36
CA LEU A 223 -20.37 10.15 6.65
C LEU A 223 -21.66 9.38 6.91
N SER A 224 -21.79 8.17 6.35
CA SER A 224 -22.96 7.32 6.54
C SER A 224 -23.00 6.59 7.88
N LYS A 225 -21.87 6.58 8.63
CA LYS A 225 -21.77 5.97 9.96
C LYS A 225 -22.18 7.00 11.02
N PRO A 226 -22.98 6.60 12.04
CA PRO A 226 -23.25 7.48 13.18
C PRO A 226 -21.93 7.88 13.85
N GLU A 227 -21.86 9.12 14.34
CA GLU A 227 -20.79 9.53 15.25
C GLU A 227 -21.00 8.72 16.54
N GLU A 228 -20.38 7.56 16.66
CA GLU A 228 -20.31 6.84 17.92
C GLU A 228 -19.53 7.69 18.92
N ASP A 229 -19.94 7.70 20.17
CA ASP A 229 -19.19 8.30 21.28
C ASP A 229 -17.79 7.66 21.32
N ARG A 230 -16.84 8.31 20.67
CA ARG A 230 -15.45 7.87 20.65
C ARG A 230 -14.87 8.13 22.03
N GLU A 231 -14.81 7.13 22.87
CA GLU A 231 -14.03 7.18 24.10
C GLU A 231 -12.54 7.29 23.72
N VAL A 232 -12.07 8.49 23.48
CA VAL A 232 -10.65 8.75 23.32
C VAL A 232 -9.99 8.54 24.68
N PHE A 233 -8.98 7.69 24.73
CA PHE A 233 -8.17 7.52 25.94
C PHE A 233 -7.48 8.84 26.26
N THR A 234 -8.08 9.63 27.15
CA THR A 234 -7.63 10.98 27.52
C THR A 234 -6.61 10.98 28.65
N ALA A 235 -6.31 9.83 29.26
CA ALA A 235 -5.28 9.76 30.27
C ALA A 235 -3.91 10.14 29.68
N LYS A 236 -3.14 10.95 30.42
CA LYS A 236 -1.78 11.30 30.01
C LYS A 236 -0.99 10.03 29.74
N VAL A 237 -0.50 9.89 28.50
CA VAL A 237 0.45 8.84 28.15
C VAL A 237 1.74 9.11 28.94
N THR A 238 1.94 8.32 29.99
CA THR A 238 3.14 8.42 30.85
C THR A 238 4.02 7.20 30.62
N GLY A 239 5.33 7.37 30.71
CA GLY A 239 6.28 6.25 30.60
C GLY A 239 6.31 5.65 29.19
N LEU A 240 6.73 6.43 28.19
CA LEU A 240 6.83 5.97 26.80
C LEU A 240 7.73 4.75 26.61
N MET A 241 8.83 4.66 27.38
CA MET A 241 9.80 3.58 27.14
C MET A 241 9.35 2.24 27.72
N PRO A 242 9.43 1.15 26.94
CA PRO A 242 9.26 -0.21 27.42
C PRO A 242 10.30 -0.57 28.49
N THR A 243 9.94 -1.45 29.42
CA THR A 243 10.88 -2.00 30.40
C THR A 243 11.91 -2.90 29.73
N ALA A 244 13.03 -3.19 30.43
CA ALA A 244 14.02 -4.15 29.94
C ALA A 244 13.41 -5.53 29.64
N GLN A 245 12.41 -5.95 30.42
CA GLN A 245 11.68 -7.18 30.18
C GLN A 245 10.80 -7.12 28.93
N ASP A 246 10.15 -5.97 28.69
CA ASP A 246 9.39 -5.74 27.46
C ASP A 246 10.30 -5.81 26.23
N PHE A 247 11.49 -5.16 26.29
CA PHE A 247 12.48 -5.26 25.20
C PHE A 247 12.91 -6.71 24.94
N LYS A 248 13.20 -7.49 25.98
CA LYS A 248 13.57 -8.89 25.83
C LYS A 248 12.49 -9.71 25.13
N ARG A 249 11.22 -9.39 25.37
CA ARG A 249 10.05 -10.07 24.77
C ARG A 249 9.77 -9.58 23.35
N MET A 250 9.83 -8.27 23.12
CA MET A 250 9.48 -7.69 21.83
C MET A 250 10.54 -7.92 20.75
N VAL A 251 11.85 -7.93 21.05
CA VAL A 251 12.91 -8.05 20.04
C VAL A 251 12.76 -9.30 19.16
N PRO A 252 12.58 -10.51 19.69
CA PRO A 252 12.36 -11.68 18.85
C PRO A 252 11.09 -11.59 18.00
N ALA A 253 10.03 -10.94 18.51
CA ALA A 253 8.79 -10.71 17.78
C ALA A 253 8.99 -9.72 16.62
N VAL A 254 9.72 -8.63 16.86
CA VAL A 254 10.13 -7.67 15.83
C VAL A 254 10.93 -8.34 14.73
N LEU A 255 11.91 -9.17 15.05
CA LEU A 255 12.72 -9.88 14.06
C LEU A 255 11.89 -10.82 13.19
N ARG A 256 11.01 -11.62 13.81
CA ARG A 256 10.11 -12.52 13.07
C ARG A 256 9.12 -11.74 12.21
N GLY A 257 8.51 -10.69 12.76
CA GLY A 257 7.62 -9.80 12.05
C GLY A 257 8.30 -9.13 10.84
N THR A 258 9.50 -8.61 11.04
CA THR A 258 10.31 -7.99 9.96
C THR A 258 10.62 -8.98 8.84
N ALA A 259 11.08 -10.19 9.19
CA ALA A 259 11.41 -11.21 8.19
C ALA A 259 10.16 -11.63 7.38
N LEU A 260 9.04 -11.86 8.08
CA LEU A 260 7.78 -12.25 7.45
C LEU A 260 7.20 -11.12 6.60
N GLY A 261 7.20 -9.89 7.13
CA GLY A 261 6.72 -8.72 6.40
C GLY A 261 7.54 -8.44 5.15
N SER A 262 8.87 -8.55 5.25
CA SER A 262 9.75 -8.39 4.10
C SER A 262 9.47 -9.40 2.99
N ALA A 263 9.17 -10.65 3.33
CA ALA A 263 8.83 -11.68 2.36
C ALA A 263 7.44 -11.46 1.74
N LEU A 264 6.43 -11.15 2.56
CA LEU A 264 5.05 -10.96 2.10
C LEU A 264 4.82 -9.66 1.33
N GLY A 265 5.60 -8.62 1.63
CA GLY A 265 5.51 -7.33 0.92
C GLY A 265 5.88 -7.41 -0.57
N ILE A 266 6.76 -8.34 -0.94
CA ILE A 266 7.16 -8.57 -2.34
C ILE A 266 6.05 -9.28 -3.12
N LEU A 267 5.20 -10.06 -2.44
CA LEU A 267 4.20 -10.89 -3.11
C LEU A 267 2.99 -10.04 -3.59
N PRO A 268 2.52 -10.28 -4.82
CA PRO A 268 1.31 -9.63 -5.31
C PRO A 268 0.11 -9.90 -4.40
N GLY A 269 -0.61 -8.85 -4.01
CA GLY A 269 -1.74 -8.94 -3.09
C GLY A 269 -1.36 -9.08 -1.60
N GLY A 270 -0.09 -9.37 -1.27
CA GLY A 270 0.35 -9.60 0.11
C GLY A 270 0.19 -8.36 0.99
N GLY A 271 0.90 -7.33 0.66
CA GLY A 271 0.82 -6.04 1.33
C GLY A 271 0.98 -6.07 2.85
N ALA A 272 0.84 -4.89 3.44
CA ALA A 272 1.01 -4.67 4.88
C ALA A 272 -0.05 -5.39 5.73
N LEU A 273 -1.30 -5.46 5.24
CA LEU A 273 -2.42 -6.09 5.94
C LEU A 273 -2.15 -7.57 6.21
N LEU A 274 -1.90 -8.33 5.14
CA LEU A 274 -1.62 -9.78 5.27
C LEU A 274 -0.39 -10.05 6.12
N ALA A 275 0.65 -9.22 5.99
CA ALA A 275 1.87 -9.34 6.77
C ALA A 275 1.60 -9.18 8.28
N ALA A 276 0.78 -8.19 8.66
CA ALA A 276 0.41 -7.95 10.05
C ALA A 276 -0.36 -9.13 10.64
N PHE A 277 -1.40 -9.62 9.95
CA PHE A 277 -2.20 -10.77 10.39
C PHE A 277 -1.35 -12.05 10.50
N ALA A 278 -0.51 -12.32 9.50
CA ALA A 278 0.36 -13.49 9.51
C ALA A 278 1.36 -13.43 10.68
N ALA A 279 1.97 -12.26 10.93
CA ALA A 279 2.90 -12.08 12.03
C ALA A 279 2.22 -12.29 13.39
N TYR A 280 1.04 -11.73 13.61
CA TYR A 280 0.27 -11.95 14.84
C TYR A 280 -0.07 -13.43 15.03
N THR A 281 -0.57 -14.08 13.98
CA THR A 281 -0.95 -15.50 14.02
C THR A 281 0.23 -16.41 14.34
N ILE A 282 1.40 -16.14 13.76
CA ILE A 282 2.62 -16.89 14.05
C ILE A 282 3.07 -16.63 15.48
N GLU A 283 3.04 -15.37 15.92
CA GLU A 283 3.47 -14.99 17.25
C GLU A 283 2.59 -15.61 18.33
N LYS A 284 1.27 -15.65 18.12
CA LYS A 284 0.29 -16.32 19.01
C LYS A 284 0.56 -17.82 19.19
N LYS A 285 1.20 -18.49 18.22
CA LYS A 285 1.58 -19.89 18.30
C LYS A 285 2.92 -20.13 19.04
N THR A 286 3.69 -19.07 19.30
CA THR A 286 4.94 -19.19 20.04
C THR A 286 4.67 -19.34 21.53
N LYS A 287 5.57 -20.04 22.23
CA LYS A 287 5.43 -20.26 23.68
C LYS A 287 5.51 -18.92 24.44
N LEU A 288 4.61 -18.75 25.39
CA LEU A 288 4.64 -17.62 26.30
C LEU A 288 5.74 -17.82 27.36
N ASP A 289 6.42 -16.73 27.71
CA ASP A 289 7.35 -16.70 28.83
C ASP A 289 6.60 -16.72 30.17
N ALA A 290 7.32 -17.14 31.24
CA ALA A 290 6.74 -17.13 32.58
C ALA A 290 6.33 -15.69 32.97
N GLY A 291 5.07 -15.53 33.39
CA GLY A 291 4.49 -14.23 33.76
C GLY A 291 4.21 -13.28 32.59
N GLU A 292 4.20 -13.79 31.37
CA GLU A 292 3.77 -13.03 30.20
C GLU A 292 2.24 -13.02 30.08
N VAL A 293 1.69 -11.85 29.70
CA VAL A 293 0.25 -11.69 29.51
C VAL A 293 -0.17 -12.46 28.26
N PRO A 294 -1.30 -13.21 28.26
CA PRO A 294 -1.80 -13.88 27.05
C PRO A 294 -2.12 -12.91 25.91
N PHE A 295 -2.04 -13.39 24.67
CA PHE A 295 -2.47 -12.64 23.50
C PHE A 295 -3.96 -12.31 23.58
N GLY A 296 -4.35 -11.14 23.09
CA GLY A 296 -5.70 -10.58 23.22
C GLY A 296 -5.98 -9.91 24.57
N GLN A 297 -5.03 -9.95 25.50
CA GLN A 297 -5.15 -9.34 26.83
C GLN A 297 -4.10 -8.25 27.10
N GLY A 298 -3.39 -7.80 26.10
CA GLY A 298 -2.36 -6.76 26.18
C GLY A 298 -0.94 -7.31 26.21
N ASN A 299 -0.66 -8.26 25.34
CA ASN A 299 0.68 -8.80 25.11
C ASN A 299 1.48 -7.85 24.22
N ILE A 300 2.67 -7.41 24.65
CA ILE A 300 3.50 -6.49 23.88
C ILE A 300 3.99 -7.09 22.54
N ARG A 301 4.15 -8.41 22.47
CA ARG A 301 4.52 -9.10 21.24
C ARG A 301 3.40 -9.04 20.18
N GLY A 302 2.11 -8.99 20.66
CA GLY A 302 0.94 -8.81 19.83
C GLY A 302 0.83 -7.41 19.21
N VAL A 303 1.62 -6.45 19.69
CA VAL A 303 1.81 -5.14 19.07
C VAL A 303 3.08 -5.13 18.20
N ALA A 304 4.20 -5.58 18.76
CA ALA A 304 5.51 -5.46 18.11
C ALA A 304 5.65 -6.26 16.82
N ALA A 305 5.11 -7.49 16.76
CA ALA A 305 5.22 -8.33 15.58
C ALA A 305 4.42 -7.82 14.38
N PRO A 306 3.10 -7.52 14.49
CA PRO A 306 2.33 -7.01 13.37
C PRO A 306 2.81 -5.64 12.89
N GLU A 307 3.23 -4.75 13.80
CA GLU A 307 3.75 -3.43 13.42
C GLU A 307 5.09 -3.50 12.69
N SER A 308 5.95 -4.42 13.08
CA SER A 308 7.18 -4.66 12.34
C SER A 308 6.89 -5.30 10.97
N ALA A 309 5.91 -6.18 10.89
CA ALA A 309 5.57 -6.85 9.64
C ALA A 309 4.93 -5.88 8.63
N ASN A 310 4.00 -5.02 9.05
CA ASN A 310 3.35 -4.08 8.14
C ASN A 310 4.36 -3.07 7.57
N ASN A 311 5.26 -2.55 8.41
CA ASN A 311 6.26 -1.58 7.97
C ASN A 311 7.35 -2.20 7.08
N ALA A 312 7.82 -3.41 7.40
CA ALA A 312 8.71 -4.14 6.49
C ALA A 312 8.06 -4.41 5.13
N ALA A 313 6.80 -4.85 5.12
CA ALA A 313 6.05 -5.12 3.90
C ALA A 313 5.81 -3.84 3.08
N SER A 314 5.57 -2.72 3.73
CA SER A 314 5.41 -1.43 3.05
C SER A 314 6.67 -1.01 2.30
N GLN A 315 7.84 -1.22 2.88
CA GLN A 315 9.13 -0.91 2.22
C GLN A 315 9.44 -1.91 1.10
N THR A 316 9.31 -3.20 1.35
CA THR A 316 9.66 -4.23 0.35
C THR A 316 8.67 -4.32 -0.80
N SER A 317 7.46 -3.74 -0.67
CA SER A 317 6.52 -3.64 -1.80
C SER A 317 7.02 -2.73 -2.93
N PHE A 318 8.00 -1.86 -2.68
CA PHE A 318 8.67 -1.10 -3.73
C PHE A 318 9.60 -1.97 -4.60
N ILE A 319 10.01 -3.15 -4.15
CA ILE A 319 10.88 -4.06 -4.93
C ILE A 319 10.23 -4.41 -6.27
N PRO A 320 9.07 -5.09 -6.32
CA PRO A 320 8.45 -5.45 -7.60
C PRO A 320 8.04 -4.23 -8.43
N LEU A 321 7.65 -3.13 -7.79
CA LEU A 321 7.33 -1.89 -8.49
C LEU A 321 8.53 -1.33 -9.25
N LEU A 322 9.64 -1.15 -8.56
CA LEU A 322 10.81 -0.46 -9.13
C LEU A 322 11.63 -1.36 -10.04
N THR A 323 11.66 -2.68 -9.80
CA THR A 323 12.49 -3.61 -10.58
C THR A 323 11.73 -4.28 -11.72
N LEU A 324 10.43 -4.57 -11.54
CA LEU A 324 9.60 -5.28 -12.52
C LEU A 324 8.49 -4.39 -13.11
N GLY A 325 8.20 -3.24 -12.52
CA GLY A 325 7.11 -2.36 -12.94
C GLY A 325 5.72 -2.87 -12.56
N ILE A 326 5.64 -3.80 -11.62
CA ILE A 326 4.37 -4.42 -11.22
C ILE A 326 4.01 -4.01 -9.79
N PRO A 327 2.86 -3.36 -9.59
CA PRO A 327 2.41 -3.00 -8.26
C PRO A 327 1.88 -4.22 -7.51
N PRO A 328 2.44 -4.57 -6.33
CA PRO A 328 1.93 -5.69 -5.54
C PRO A 328 0.67 -5.35 -4.73
N ASN A 329 0.32 -4.10 -4.58
CA ASN A 329 -0.86 -3.65 -3.81
C ASN A 329 -1.40 -2.32 -4.35
N ALA A 330 -2.54 -1.86 -3.80
CA ALA A 330 -3.23 -0.64 -4.25
C ALA A 330 -2.37 0.63 -4.10
N VAL A 331 -1.58 0.76 -3.03
CA VAL A 331 -0.69 1.92 -2.85
C VAL A 331 0.38 1.95 -3.95
N MET A 332 0.99 0.80 -4.23
CA MET A 332 1.97 0.70 -5.31
C MET A 332 1.34 0.95 -6.68
N ALA A 333 0.07 0.59 -6.87
CA ALA A 333 -0.67 0.94 -8.06
C ALA A 333 -0.82 2.46 -8.23
N LEU A 334 -1.10 3.19 -7.14
CA LEU A 334 -1.11 4.65 -7.14
C LEU A 334 0.28 5.25 -7.43
N MET A 335 1.35 4.60 -6.93
CA MET A 335 2.72 5.00 -7.25
C MET A 335 3.06 4.81 -8.74
N VAL A 336 2.55 3.74 -9.40
CA VAL A 336 2.62 3.60 -10.86
C VAL A 336 1.96 4.79 -11.54
N GLY A 337 0.76 5.17 -11.06
CA GLY A 337 0.05 6.36 -11.58
C GLY A 337 0.88 7.64 -11.43
N ALA A 338 1.49 7.85 -10.26
CA ALA A 338 2.37 8.99 -10.03
C ALA A 338 3.58 9.00 -10.98
N MET A 339 4.23 7.85 -11.16
CA MET A 339 5.35 7.72 -12.12
C MET A 339 4.91 8.02 -13.55
N THR A 340 3.74 7.52 -13.95
CA THR A 340 3.17 7.74 -15.30
C THR A 340 2.87 9.21 -15.56
N ILE A 341 2.30 9.92 -14.57
CA ILE A 341 2.05 11.37 -14.64
C ILE A 341 3.34 12.15 -14.94
N HIS A 342 4.46 11.68 -14.40
CA HIS A 342 5.77 12.25 -14.61
C HIS A 342 6.52 11.68 -15.83
N ASN A 343 5.82 10.94 -16.71
CA ASN A 343 6.41 10.27 -17.88
C ASN A 343 7.53 9.28 -17.53
N ILE A 344 7.47 8.67 -16.35
CA ILE A 344 8.39 7.65 -15.89
C ILE A 344 7.70 6.30 -16.01
N GLN A 345 8.21 5.43 -16.85
CA GLN A 345 7.72 4.07 -16.98
C GLN A 345 8.32 3.21 -15.86
N PRO A 346 7.47 2.67 -14.93
CA PRO A 346 7.98 1.81 -13.87
C PRO A 346 8.59 0.52 -14.46
N GLY A 347 9.58 -0.02 -13.77
CA GLY A 347 10.26 -1.24 -14.19
C GLY A 347 11.77 -1.12 -14.23
N PRO A 348 12.48 -2.11 -14.83
CA PRO A 348 13.94 -2.23 -14.72
C PRO A 348 14.70 -1.05 -15.32
N GLN A 349 14.08 -0.35 -16.27
CA GLN A 349 14.72 0.80 -16.92
C GLN A 349 14.85 2.02 -15.99
N VAL A 350 14.02 2.13 -14.93
CA VAL A 350 14.07 3.28 -14.00
C VAL A 350 15.45 3.39 -13.35
N MET A 351 16.05 2.26 -12.99
CA MET A 351 17.36 2.23 -12.35
C MET A 351 18.46 2.80 -13.24
N THR A 352 18.39 2.57 -14.56
CA THR A 352 19.40 3.00 -15.53
C THR A 352 19.10 4.37 -16.13
N SER A 353 17.82 4.67 -16.42
CA SER A 353 17.43 5.93 -17.07
C SER A 353 17.23 7.08 -16.07
N ASN A 354 16.87 6.77 -14.83
CA ASN A 354 16.59 7.73 -13.76
C ASN A 354 17.25 7.31 -12.44
N PRO A 355 18.58 7.14 -12.37
CA PRO A 355 19.25 6.63 -11.17
C PRO A 355 19.08 7.53 -9.96
N GLU A 356 19.04 8.85 -10.14
CA GLU A 356 18.78 9.81 -9.06
C GLU A 356 17.40 9.61 -8.42
N LEU A 357 16.38 9.35 -9.24
CA LEU A 357 15.04 9.06 -8.76
C LEU A 357 15.01 7.74 -8.02
N PHE A 358 15.58 6.70 -8.62
CA PHE A 358 15.58 5.35 -8.06
C PHE A 358 16.29 5.29 -6.70
N TRP A 359 17.54 5.74 -6.65
CA TRP A 359 18.34 5.68 -5.43
C TRP A 359 17.97 6.79 -4.43
N GLY A 360 17.53 7.96 -4.92
CA GLY A 360 17.02 9.04 -4.08
C GLY A 360 15.76 8.64 -3.33
N LEU A 361 14.83 7.93 -3.99
CA LEU A 361 13.64 7.38 -3.35
C LEU A 361 14.01 6.36 -2.27
N ILE A 362 14.91 5.40 -2.58
CA ILE A 362 15.36 4.40 -1.61
C ILE A 362 16.04 5.05 -0.40
N ALA A 363 16.97 5.98 -0.62
CA ALA A 363 17.66 6.68 0.46
C ALA A 363 16.69 7.51 1.33
N SER A 364 15.67 8.12 0.72
CA SER A 364 14.66 8.89 1.42
C SER A 364 13.82 8.06 2.40
N MET A 365 13.71 6.75 2.20
CA MET A 365 12.95 5.86 3.08
C MET A 365 13.60 5.75 4.46
N TRP A 366 14.93 5.70 4.57
CA TRP A 366 15.62 5.76 5.88
C TRP A 366 15.42 7.10 6.56
N ILE A 367 15.52 8.19 5.81
CA ILE A 367 15.29 9.55 6.32
C ILE A 367 13.86 9.70 6.80
N GLY A 368 12.88 9.26 6.00
CA GLY A 368 11.46 9.27 6.36
C GLY A 368 11.15 8.43 7.59
N ASN A 369 11.72 7.23 7.71
CA ASN A 369 11.57 6.41 8.91
C ASN A 369 12.14 7.11 10.17
N ALA A 370 13.29 7.79 10.05
CA ALA A 370 13.85 8.58 11.14
C ALA A 370 12.95 9.79 11.51
N MET A 371 12.39 10.46 10.51
CA MET A 371 11.41 11.54 10.74
C MET A 371 10.16 11.00 11.45
N LEU A 372 9.66 9.83 11.06
CA LEU A 372 8.45 9.25 11.63
C LEU A 372 8.59 8.86 13.09
N ILE A 373 9.74 8.34 13.52
CA ILE A 373 9.95 8.05 14.94
C ILE A 373 9.91 9.32 15.77
N ILE A 374 10.46 10.43 15.24
CA ILE A 374 10.41 11.75 15.89
C ILE A 374 8.99 12.30 15.91
N LEU A 375 8.26 12.18 14.80
CA LEU A 375 6.88 12.68 14.72
C LEU A 375 5.93 11.89 15.61
N ASN A 376 6.08 10.57 15.73
CA ASN A 376 5.10 9.72 16.40
C ASN A 376 5.36 9.51 17.89
N LEU A 377 6.61 9.42 18.36
CA LEU A 377 6.87 9.19 19.78
C LEU A 377 6.93 10.49 20.60
N PRO A 378 7.83 11.46 20.33
CA PRO A 378 7.87 12.68 21.12
C PRO A 378 6.63 13.57 20.96
N LEU A 379 6.00 13.56 19.76
CA LEU A 379 4.88 14.44 19.45
C LEU A 379 3.50 13.77 19.64
N ILE A 380 3.45 12.62 20.32
CA ILE A 380 2.21 11.86 20.56
C ILE A 380 1.07 12.72 21.13
N GLY A 381 1.40 13.72 21.96
CA GLY A 381 0.42 14.64 22.55
C GLY A 381 -0.33 15.49 21.52
N ILE A 382 0.25 15.76 20.35
CA ILE A 382 -0.40 16.48 19.23
C ILE A 382 -1.43 15.56 18.59
N TRP A 383 -1.05 14.31 18.33
CA TRP A 383 -1.93 13.33 17.68
C TRP A 383 -3.14 12.97 18.55
N ILE A 384 -2.96 12.86 19.87
CA ILE A 384 -4.09 12.65 20.80
C ILE A 384 -5.10 13.80 20.72
N LYS A 385 -4.63 15.06 20.62
CA LYS A 385 -5.53 16.20 20.44
C LYS A 385 -6.24 16.17 19.08
N LEU A 386 -5.57 15.71 18.05
CA LEU A 386 -6.16 15.60 16.71
C LEU A 386 -7.30 14.58 16.67
N LEU A 387 -7.20 13.47 17.41
CA LEU A 387 -8.25 12.46 17.53
C LEU A 387 -9.59 13.03 18.04
N SER A 388 -9.57 14.18 18.70
CA SER A 388 -10.77 14.85 19.18
C SER A 388 -11.48 15.74 18.14
N VAL A 389 -10.90 15.93 16.94
CA VAL A 389 -11.49 16.78 15.88
C VAL A 389 -12.61 16.00 15.17
N PRO A 390 -13.85 16.51 15.15
CA PRO A 390 -14.95 15.85 14.45
C PRO A 390 -14.70 15.78 12.92
N TYR A 391 -14.92 14.63 12.32
CA TYR A 391 -14.72 14.39 10.89
C TYR A 391 -15.54 15.32 9.99
N ARG A 392 -16.72 15.76 10.47
CA ARG A 392 -17.60 16.70 9.75
C ARG A 392 -16.95 18.03 9.35
N TRP A 393 -15.88 18.44 10.02
CA TRP A 393 -15.16 19.66 9.68
C TRP A 393 -14.05 19.42 8.64
N LEU A 394 -13.56 18.21 8.54
CA LEU A 394 -12.45 17.84 7.66
C LEU A 394 -12.92 17.50 6.24
N PHE A 395 -14.05 16.78 6.11
CA PHE A 395 -14.46 16.27 4.80
C PHE A 395 -14.80 17.33 3.76
N PRO A 396 -15.44 18.50 4.08
CA PRO A 396 -15.74 19.50 3.05
C PRO A 396 -14.48 20.09 2.42
N ALA A 397 -13.46 20.35 3.27
CA ALA A 397 -12.17 20.83 2.79
C ALA A 397 -11.49 19.80 1.88
N ILE A 398 -11.49 18.52 2.29
CA ILE A 398 -10.91 17.42 1.50
C ILE A 398 -11.60 17.34 0.13
N VAL A 399 -12.94 17.29 0.10
CA VAL A 399 -13.72 17.21 -1.16
C VAL A 399 -13.41 18.39 -2.10
N LEU A 400 -13.33 19.60 -1.54
CA LEU A 400 -13.01 20.80 -2.33
C LEU A 400 -11.60 20.72 -2.93
N PHE A 401 -10.59 20.38 -2.12
CA PHE A 401 -9.21 20.24 -2.60
C PHE A 401 -9.08 19.12 -3.64
N CYS A 402 -9.80 18.02 -3.48
CA CYS A 402 -9.83 16.94 -4.46
C CYS A 402 -10.41 17.41 -5.80
N ALA A 403 -11.53 18.14 -5.78
CA ALA A 403 -12.14 18.67 -7.00
C ALA A 403 -11.20 19.64 -7.73
N ILE A 404 -10.55 20.55 -6.99
CA ILE A 404 -9.56 21.49 -7.54
C ILE A 404 -8.36 20.70 -8.12
N GLY A 405 -7.87 19.67 -7.40
CA GLY A 405 -6.75 18.85 -7.82
C GLY A 405 -7.02 18.12 -9.14
N VAL A 406 -8.17 17.44 -9.25
CA VAL A 406 -8.56 16.73 -10.48
C VAL A 406 -8.70 17.69 -11.65
N TYR A 407 -9.38 18.84 -11.44
CA TYR A 407 -9.52 19.86 -12.47
C TYR A 407 -8.15 20.35 -12.96
N SER A 408 -7.21 20.58 -12.04
CA SER A 408 -5.88 21.11 -12.38
C SER A 408 -5.03 20.13 -13.20
N THR A 409 -5.36 18.85 -13.23
CA THR A 409 -4.58 17.83 -13.97
C THR A 409 -4.82 17.92 -15.48
N ASN A 410 -6.11 18.00 -15.90
CA ASN A 410 -6.51 17.96 -17.31
C ASN A 410 -7.27 19.23 -17.74
N ASN A 411 -7.53 20.18 -16.84
CA ASN A 411 -8.40 21.35 -17.05
C ASN A 411 -9.79 20.97 -17.60
N ASN A 412 -10.32 19.82 -17.20
CA ASN A 412 -11.55 19.25 -17.69
C ASN A 412 -12.58 19.10 -16.56
N THR A 413 -13.76 19.69 -16.74
CA THR A 413 -14.87 19.58 -15.78
C THR A 413 -15.53 18.20 -15.80
N PHE A 414 -15.41 17.47 -16.90
CA PHE A 414 -15.90 16.10 -17.02
C PHE A 414 -15.25 15.18 -15.99
N ASP A 415 -13.96 15.35 -15.72
CA ASP A 415 -13.23 14.58 -14.72
C ASP A 415 -13.79 14.76 -13.31
N ILE A 416 -14.25 15.98 -12.95
CA ILE A 416 -14.88 16.24 -11.65
C ILE A 416 -16.19 15.44 -11.52
N TRP A 417 -17.02 15.43 -12.57
CA TRP A 417 -18.25 14.64 -12.59
C TRP A 417 -17.96 13.15 -12.50
N MET A 418 -16.95 12.68 -13.22
CA MET A 418 -16.54 11.28 -13.19
C MET A 418 -16.02 10.86 -11.80
N VAL A 419 -15.27 11.71 -11.09
CA VAL A 419 -14.87 11.46 -9.70
C VAL A 419 -16.09 11.29 -8.80
N ALA A 420 -17.11 12.15 -8.94
CA ALA A 420 -18.34 12.05 -8.17
C ALA A 420 -19.09 10.73 -8.47
N VAL A 421 -19.19 10.34 -9.75
CA VAL A 421 -19.80 9.06 -10.17
C VAL A 421 -19.04 7.88 -9.59
N PHE A 422 -17.71 7.86 -9.73
CA PHE A 422 -16.87 6.80 -9.14
C PHE A 422 -16.89 6.81 -7.61
N GLY A 423 -17.14 7.97 -6.98
CA GLY A 423 -17.35 8.07 -5.54
C GLY A 423 -18.61 7.32 -5.07
N VAL A 424 -19.71 7.51 -5.78
CA VAL A 424 -20.96 6.78 -5.50
C VAL A 424 -20.78 5.27 -5.76
N ILE A 425 -20.11 4.91 -6.85
CA ILE A 425 -19.80 3.51 -7.18
C ILE A 425 -18.91 2.90 -6.09
N GLY A 426 -17.85 3.62 -5.67
CA GLY A 426 -16.94 3.19 -4.60
C GLY A 426 -17.67 2.96 -3.27
N TYR A 427 -18.58 3.86 -2.91
CA TYR A 427 -19.46 3.66 -1.75
C TYR A 427 -20.33 2.41 -1.90
N GLY A 428 -20.89 2.18 -3.10
CA GLY A 428 -21.61 0.94 -3.41
C GLY A 428 -20.77 -0.32 -3.21
N PHE A 429 -19.51 -0.30 -3.66
CA PHE A 429 -18.58 -1.41 -3.45
C PHE A 429 -18.33 -1.68 -1.96
N ILE A 430 -18.12 -0.63 -1.17
CA ILE A 430 -17.95 -0.76 0.29
C ILE A 430 -19.20 -1.39 0.92
N LYS A 431 -20.39 -0.91 0.58
CA LYS A 431 -21.66 -1.46 1.10
C LYS A 431 -21.91 -2.91 0.71
N LEU A 432 -21.45 -3.31 -0.47
CA LEU A 432 -21.56 -4.69 -0.95
C LEU A 432 -20.42 -5.59 -0.44
N GLY A 433 -19.49 -5.08 0.37
CA GLY A 433 -18.32 -5.81 0.82
C GLY A 433 -17.44 -6.26 -0.35
N MET A 434 -17.26 -5.38 -1.35
CA MET A 434 -16.39 -5.57 -2.50
C MET A 434 -15.15 -4.70 -2.32
N GLU A 435 -13.99 -5.31 -2.18
CA GLU A 435 -12.73 -4.59 -2.00
C GLU A 435 -12.31 -3.89 -3.30
N PRO A 436 -12.08 -2.55 -3.29
CA PRO A 436 -11.75 -1.81 -4.52
C PRO A 436 -10.31 -2.02 -5.03
N ALA A 437 -9.38 -2.50 -4.20
CA ALA A 437 -7.98 -2.67 -4.57
C ALA A 437 -7.77 -3.57 -5.80
N PRO A 438 -8.44 -4.73 -5.93
CA PRO A 438 -8.35 -5.56 -7.13
C PRO A 438 -8.81 -4.86 -8.41
N LEU A 439 -9.82 -3.95 -8.33
CA LEU A 439 -10.25 -3.15 -9.49
C LEU A 439 -9.12 -2.26 -9.99
N LEU A 440 -8.43 -1.56 -9.08
CA LEU A 440 -7.34 -0.65 -9.46
C LEU A 440 -6.17 -1.40 -10.10
N LEU A 441 -5.84 -2.58 -9.55
CA LEU A 441 -4.82 -3.46 -10.13
C LEU A 441 -5.21 -3.95 -11.52
N GLY A 442 -6.47 -4.37 -11.71
CA GLY A 442 -7.01 -4.74 -13.01
C GLY A 442 -6.95 -3.60 -14.01
N PHE A 443 -7.30 -2.39 -13.58
CA PHE A 443 -7.25 -1.18 -14.42
C PHE A 443 -5.83 -0.85 -14.91
N ILE A 444 -4.83 -0.94 -14.03
CA ILE A 444 -3.43 -0.64 -14.39
C ILE A 444 -2.80 -1.76 -15.21
N LEU A 445 -2.97 -3.00 -14.76
CA LEU A 445 -2.31 -4.15 -15.41
C LEU A 445 -3.01 -4.56 -16.69
N GLY A 446 -4.29 -4.22 -16.90
CA GLY A 446 -5.07 -4.59 -18.09
C GLY A 446 -4.43 -4.15 -19.40
N PRO A 447 -4.23 -2.83 -19.62
CA PRO A 447 -3.60 -2.32 -20.83
C PRO A 447 -2.18 -2.87 -21.04
N MET A 448 -1.38 -2.97 -19.97
CA MET A 448 -0.03 -3.54 -20.02
C MET A 448 -0.05 -5.02 -20.41
N MET A 449 -1.00 -5.78 -19.86
CA MET A 449 -1.19 -7.21 -20.17
C MET A 449 -1.60 -7.40 -21.63
N GLU A 450 -2.54 -6.60 -22.13
CA GLU A 450 -2.97 -6.63 -23.53
C GLU A 450 -1.82 -6.31 -24.47
N GLU A 451 -1.04 -5.26 -24.18
CA GLU A 451 0.11 -4.86 -24.98
C GLU A 451 1.17 -5.97 -25.06
N ASN A 452 1.52 -6.55 -23.91
CA ASN A 452 2.52 -7.61 -23.85
C ASN A 452 2.01 -8.91 -24.51
N LEU A 453 0.71 -9.23 -24.37
CA LEU A 453 0.09 -10.35 -25.10
C LEU A 453 0.22 -10.16 -26.61
N ARG A 454 -0.17 -8.98 -27.12
CA ARG A 454 -0.09 -8.67 -28.55
C ARG A 454 1.35 -8.71 -29.06
N ARG A 455 2.30 -8.13 -28.33
CA ARG A 455 3.73 -8.16 -28.67
C ARG A 455 4.28 -9.60 -28.70
N ALA A 456 3.91 -10.41 -27.70
CA ALA A 456 4.32 -11.83 -27.64
C ALA A 456 3.78 -12.60 -28.85
N MET A 457 2.50 -12.40 -29.20
CA MET A 457 1.87 -13.06 -30.34
C MET A 457 2.46 -12.60 -31.69
N LEU A 458 2.78 -11.32 -31.83
CA LEU A 458 3.46 -10.80 -33.03
C LEU A 458 4.84 -11.44 -33.19
N LEU A 459 5.64 -11.49 -32.13
CA LEU A 459 7.00 -12.06 -32.16
C LEU A 459 7.00 -13.58 -32.40
N SER A 460 5.98 -14.30 -31.87
CA SER A 460 5.80 -15.72 -32.08
C SER A 460 5.04 -16.06 -33.38
N ARG A 461 4.68 -15.06 -34.21
CA ARG A 461 3.87 -15.24 -35.43
C ARG A 461 2.54 -15.95 -35.19
N GLY A 462 1.90 -15.67 -34.06
CA GLY A 462 0.62 -16.28 -33.70
C GLY A 462 0.74 -17.62 -32.95
N ASP A 463 1.94 -18.06 -32.60
CA ASP A 463 2.13 -19.31 -31.87
C ASP A 463 1.94 -19.11 -30.35
N TRP A 464 0.84 -19.64 -29.81
CA TRP A 464 0.49 -19.61 -28.38
C TRP A 464 1.43 -20.46 -27.52
N SER A 465 2.19 -21.41 -28.10
CA SER A 465 3.11 -22.25 -27.37
C SER A 465 4.23 -21.43 -26.70
N VAL A 466 4.46 -20.20 -27.15
CA VAL A 466 5.46 -19.28 -26.61
C VAL A 466 5.34 -19.10 -25.09
N PHE A 467 4.14 -19.13 -24.55
CA PHE A 467 3.90 -18.96 -23.11
C PHE A 467 4.30 -20.17 -22.26
N VAL A 468 4.36 -21.36 -22.86
CA VAL A 468 4.75 -22.62 -22.18
C VAL A 468 6.11 -23.16 -22.60
N THR A 469 6.64 -22.73 -23.74
CA THR A 469 7.98 -23.13 -24.24
C THR A 469 9.09 -22.25 -23.65
N ARG A 470 8.81 -21.00 -23.29
CA ARG A 470 9.76 -20.13 -22.62
C ARG A 470 9.78 -20.43 -21.12
N PRO A 471 10.92 -20.88 -20.53
CA PRO A 471 10.98 -21.42 -19.18
C PRO A 471 10.47 -20.46 -18.09
N LEU A 472 10.82 -19.16 -18.17
CA LEU A 472 10.38 -18.16 -17.21
C LEU A 472 8.88 -17.93 -17.29
N SER A 473 8.32 -17.78 -18.50
CA SER A 473 6.88 -17.62 -18.72
C SER A 473 6.09 -18.83 -18.22
N ALA A 474 6.53 -20.05 -18.59
CA ALA A 474 5.92 -21.28 -18.13
C ALA A 474 5.96 -21.43 -16.60
N GLY A 475 7.09 -21.09 -15.97
CA GLY A 475 7.23 -21.10 -14.52
C GLY A 475 6.28 -20.11 -13.81
N LEU A 476 6.12 -18.91 -14.35
CA LEU A 476 5.18 -17.90 -13.81
C LEU A 476 3.73 -18.35 -13.95
N LEU A 477 3.33 -18.90 -15.09
CA LEU A 477 1.97 -19.44 -15.29
C LEU A 477 1.70 -20.67 -14.43
N ALA A 478 2.70 -21.55 -14.26
CA ALA A 478 2.59 -22.70 -13.34
C ALA A 478 2.41 -22.24 -11.89
N ALA A 479 3.15 -21.21 -11.45
CA ALA A 479 2.98 -20.59 -10.13
C ALA A 479 1.59 -19.97 -9.97
N ALA A 480 1.07 -19.28 -10.99
CA ALA A 480 -0.27 -18.71 -11.01
C ALA A 480 -1.35 -19.79 -10.86
N LEU A 481 -1.23 -20.88 -11.63
CA LEU A 481 -2.14 -22.02 -11.55
C LEU A 481 -2.08 -22.71 -10.17
N LEU A 482 -0.87 -22.88 -9.62
CA LEU A 482 -0.68 -23.45 -8.29
C LEU A 482 -1.37 -22.60 -7.22
N LEU A 483 -1.22 -21.30 -7.26
CA LEU A 483 -1.91 -20.37 -6.34
C LEU A 483 -3.43 -20.50 -6.44
N LEU A 484 -3.99 -20.58 -7.65
CA LEU A 484 -5.43 -20.79 -7.85
C LEU A 484 -5.89 -22.12 -7.25
N ILE A 485 -5.15 -23.20 -7.48
CA ILE A 485 -5.48 -24.52 -6.93
C ILE A 485 -5.44 -24.49 -5.39
N ILE A 486 -4.39 -23.90 -4.82
CA ILE A 486 -4.22 -23.81 -3.36
C ILE A 486 -5.41 -23.07 -2.73
N VAL A 487 -5.81 -21.95 -3.28
CA VAL A 487 -6.90 -21.13 -2.72
C VAL A 487 -8.29 -21.79 -2.85
N THR A 488 -8.48 -22.64 -3.84
CA THR A 488 -9.74 -23.37 -4.02
C THR A 488 -9.86 -24.61 -3.13
N LEU A 489 -8.78 -25.06 -2.48
CA LEU A 489 -8.80 -26.19 -1.56
C LEU A 489 -9.72 -25.90 -0.34
N PRO A 490 -10.65 -26.83 0.02
CA PRO A 490 -11.60 -26.62 1.10
C PRO A 490 -10.96 -26.29 2.46
N SER A 491 -9.81 -26.91 2.76
CA SER A 491 -9.06 -26.71 4.01
C SER A 491 -8.45 -25.30 4.14
N ILE A 492 -8.15 -24.65 3.02
CA ILE A 492 -7.60 -23.28 2.99
C ILE A 492 -8.72 -22.28 2.94
N LYS A 493 -9.81 -22.61 2.25
CA LYS A 493 -11.03 -21.78 2.19
C LYS A 493 -11.64 -21.58 3.59
N SER A 494 -11.73 -22.63 4.42
CA SER A 494 -12.24 -22.52 5.78
C SER A 494 -11.31 -21.67 6.66
N LYS A 495 -9.99 -21.91 6.61
CA LYS A 495 -9.02 -21.12 7.38
C LYS A 495 -8.96 -19.65 6.96
N ARG A 496 -9.18 -19.37 5.67
CA ARG A 496 -9.28 -18.00 5.17
C ARG A 496 -10.55 -17.33 5.66
N GLN A 497 -11.68 -18.02 5.66
CA GLN A 497 -12.94 -17.53 6.21
C GLN A 497 -12.81 -17.26 7.71
N GLU A 498 -12.19 -18.15 8.47
CA GLU A 498 -11.91 -17.95 9.90
C GLU A 498 -11.01 -16.72 10.14
N ALA A 499 -9.99 -16.51 9.31
CA ALA A 499 -9.08 -15.36 9.44
C ALA A 499 -9.76 -14.01 9.13
N PHE A 500 -10.81 -13.99 8.31
CA PHE A 500 -11.55 -12.78 7.91
C PHE A 500 -12.96 -12.66 8.50
N VAL A 501 -13.43 -13.63 9.30
CA VAL A 501 -14.75 -13.65 9.94
C VAL A 501 -14.67 -13.28 11.44
N GLU A 502 -13.48 -13.06 12.00
CA GLU A 502 -13.33 -12.45 13.33
C GLU A 502 -13.47 -10.91 13.30
N GLU A 503 -14.35 -10.39 12.39
CA GLU A 503 -14.85 -9.01 12.42
C GLU A 503 -16.26 -8.96 13.01
#